data_4d72c0d98515c12d3f201824af72c234
#
_entry.id   4d72c0d98515c12d3f201824af72c234
#
_cell.length_a   1.000
_cell.length_b   1.000
_cell.length_c   1.000
_cell.angle_alpha   90.00
_cell.angle_beta   90.00
_cell.angle_gamma   90.00
#
_symmetry.space_group_name_H-M   'P 1'
#
loop_
_entity.id
_entity.type
_entity.pdbx_description
1 polymer ?
#
loop_
_entity_poly.entity_id
_entity_poly.type
_entity_poly.pdbx_seq_one_letter_code
_entity_poly.pdbx_strand_id
1 'polypeptide(L)'
;MWFVFPQLIGLGHSAMAQRYAIRDLEQAKRYLADPILGGRLRDNVWRIIGHKGKTALDILGSPDDLKFRSCLTLFAEAASDSSDRMLFKEALNQFYNGTPDRRTLELLHSKPKL
;
A
#
# COMPACT_ATOMS: atom_id res chain seq x y z
N MET A 1 7.40 -9.69 0.40
CA MET A 1 6.61 -8.49 0.02
C MET A 1 5.51 -8.14 1.00
N TRP A 2 4.72 -9.10 1.50
CA TRP A 2 3.61 -8.81 2.42
C TRP A 2 4.02 -8.12 3.71
N PHE A 3 5.17 -8.47 4.26
CA PHE A 3 5.67 -7.86 5.49
C PHE A 3 6.38 -6.53 5.25
N VAL A 4 6.64 -6.18 3.99
CA VAL A 4 7.22 -4.89 3.61
C VAL A 4 6.14 -3.95 3.09
N PHE A 5 5.28 -4.45 2.20
CA PHE A 5 4.19 -3.70 1.60
C PHE A 5 2.88 -4.47 1.75
N PRO A 6 2.25 -4.39 2.93
CA PRO A 6 1.01 -5.14 3.17
C PRO A 6 -0.14 -4.64 2.31
N GLN A 7 -1.04 -5.55 1.98
CA GLN A 7 -2.19 -5.30 1.14
C GLN A 7 -3.48 -5.59 1.88
N LEU A 8 -4.58 -5.04 1.38
CA LEU A 8 -5.91 -5.32 1.90
C LEU A 8 -6.28 -6.78 1.60
N ILE A 9 -7.00 -7.42 2.53
CA ILE A 9 -7.49 -8.78 2.34
C ILE A 9 -8.43 -8.84 1.13
N GLY A 10 -8.38 -9.94 0.39
CA GLY A 10 -9.18 -10.13 -0.82
C GLY A 10 -8.42 -9.86 -2.12
N LEU A 11 -7.22 -9.29 -2.03
CA LEU A 11 -6.38 -9.03 -3.21
C LEU A 11 -5.50 -10.23 -3.56
N GLY A 12 -5.04 -10.96 -2.55
CA GLY A 12 -4.22 -12.15 -2.75
C GLY A 12 -4.98 -13.41 -2.38
N HIS A 13 -4.61 -14.53 -2.98
CA HIS A 13 -5.30 -15.80 -2.80
C HIS A 13 -4.45 -16.86 -2.09
N SER A 14 -3.15 -16.63 -1.95
CA SER A 14 -2.28 -17.58 -1.26
C SER A 14 -2.55 -17.54 0.25
N ALA A 15 -2.19 -18.63 0.95
CA ALA A 15 -2.30 -18.67 2.40
C ALA A 15 -1.46 -17.56 3.06
N MET A 16 -0.27 -17.28 2.51
CA MET A 16 0.59 -16.22 3.01
C MET A 16 -0.06 -14.84 2.82
N ALA A 17 -0.63 -14.59 1.65
CA ALA A 17 -1.30 -13.31 1.38
C ALA A 17 -2.47 -13.10 2.34
N GLN A 18 -3.25 -14.14 2.62
CA GLN A 18 -4.37 -14.04 3.54
C GLN A 18 -3.92 -13.84 4.98
N ARG A 19 -2.84 -14.51 5.39
CA ARG A 19 -2.33 -14.45 6.75
C ARG A 19 -1.79 -13.06 7.12
N TYR A 20 -1.11 -12.40 6.17
CA TYR A 20 -0.46 -11.11 6.42
C TYR A 20 -1.24 -9.93 5.86
N ALA A 21 -2.44 -10.16 5.35
CA ALA A 21 -3.25 -9.09 4.78
C ALA A 21 -3.83 -8.18 5.86
N ILE A 22 -4.00 -6.93 5.47
CA ILE A 22 -4.72 -5.95 6.28
C ILE A 22 -6.22 -6.16 6.07
N ARG A 23 -6.98 -6.28 7.15
CA ARG A 23 -8.40 -6.64 7.06
C ARG A 23 -9.29 -5.47 6.69
N ASP A 24 -8.99 -4.27 7.17
CA ASP A 24 -9.82 -3.10 6.96
C ASP A 24 -9.01 -1.82 7.16
N LEU A 25 -9.68 -0.69 6.94
CA LEU A 25 -9.06 0.62 7.05
C LEU A 25 -8.58 0.91 8.48
N GLU A 26 -9.32 0.46 9.49
CA GLU A 26 -8.94 0.67 10.88
C GLU A 26 -7.64 -0.06 11.22
N GLN A 27 -7.46 -1.27 10.72
CA GLN A 27 -6.22 -2.00 10.91
C GLN A 27 -5.06 -1.30 10.19
N ALA A 28 -5.30 -0.76 9.00
CA ALA A 28 -4.29 0.01 8.29
C ALA A 28 -3.86 1.24 9.08
N LYS A 29 -4.81 1.93 9.70
CA LYS A 29 -4.51 3.09 10.55
C LYS A 29 -3.65 2.68 11.74
N ARG A 30 -3.98 1.57 12.39
CA ARG A 30 -3.18 1.06 13.51
C ARG A 30 -1.78 0.65 13.08
N TYR A 31 -1.65 0.09 11.89
CA TYR A 31 -0.35 -0.26 11.31
C TYR A 31 0.53 0.99 11.16
N LEU A 32 -0.03 2.06 10.60
CA LEU A 32 0.70 3.32 10.44
C LEU A 32 1.07 3.95 11.78
N ALA A 33 0.24 3.79 12.79
CA ALA A 33 0.48 4.35 14.11
C ALA A 33 1.51 3.56 14.90
N ASP A 34 1.76 2.30 14.54
CA ASP A 34 2.78 1.49 15.19
C ASP A 34 4.16 2.06 14.86
N PRO A 35 4.98 2.41 15.87
CA PRO A 35 6.27 3.07 15.62
C PRO A 35 7.25 2.20 14.83
N ILE A 36 7.17 0.88 14.95
CA ILE A 36 8.06 0.00 14.21
C ILE A 36 7.52 -0.29 12.82
N LEU A 37 6.28 -0.75 12.73
CA LEU A 37 5.68 -1.16 11.45
C LEU A 37 5.48 0.05 10.53
N GLY A 38 4.90 1.11 11.06
CA GLY A 38 4.68 2.34 10.29
C GLY A 38 5.99 2.96 9.84
N GLY A 39 6.98 2.98 10.72
CA GLY A 39 8.30 3.51 10.40
C GLY A 39 8.98 2.73 9.28
N ARG A 40 8.93 1.40 9.32
CA ARG A 40 9.50 0.56 8.28
C ARG A 40 8.81 0.77 6.95
N LEU A 41 7.50 0.88 6.95
CA LEU A 41 6.73 1.11 5.73
C LEU A 41 7.13 2.45 5.09
N ARG A 42 7.19 3.52 5.88
CA ARG A 42 7.58 4.84 5.39
C ARG A 42 8.99 4.82 4.81
N ASP A 43 9.93 4.21 5.52
CA ASP A 43 11.33 4.12 5.07
C ASP A 43 11.43 3.36 3.75
N ASN A 44 10.71 2.26 3.62
CA ASN A 44 10.76 1.46 2.40
C ASN A 44 10.15 2.20 1.21
N VAL A 45 9.06 2.94 1.42
CA VAL A 45 8.48 3.78 0.37
C VAL A 45 9.46 4.87 -0.05
N TRP A 46 10.10 5.54 0.92
CA TRP A 46 11.11 6.55 0.63
C TRP A 46 12.27 6.00 -0.20
N ARG A 47 12.73 4.79 0.11
CA ARG A 47 13.82 4.15 -0.64
C ARG A 47 13.42 3.91 -2.09
N ILE A 48 12.19 3.47 -2.32
CA ILE A 48 11.71 3.22 -3.68
C ILE A 48 11.55 4.53 -4.45
N ILE A 49 11.02 5.56 -3.81
CA ILE A 49 10.90 6.89 -4.42
C ILE A 49 12.28 7.41 -4.86
N GLY A 50 13.33 7.06 -4.14
CA GLY A 50 14.69 7.47 -4.49
C GLY A 50 15.21 6.94 -5.81
N HIS A 51 14.59 5.90 -6.37
CA HIS A 51 14.97 5.32 -7.67
C HIS A 51 14.32 6.07 -8.83
N LYS A 52 14.71 7.32 -9.01
CA LYS A 52 14.19 8.17 -10.09
C LYS A 52 14.57 7.59 -11.46
N GLY A 53 13.67 7.70 -12.41
CA GLY A 53 13.91 7.23 -13.77
C GLY A 53 13.69 5.75 -13.99
N LYS A 54 13.33 5.00 -12.96
CA LYS A 54 13.00 3.57 -13.06
C LYS A 54 11.52 3.36 -12.85
N THR A 55 10.98 2.30 -13.46
CA THR A 55 9.59 1.90 -13.23
C THR A 55 9.49 1.02 -11.99
N ALA A 56 8.29 0.89 -11.45
CA ALA A 56 8.06 -0.04 -10.34
C ALA A 56 8.40 -1.47 -10.76
N LEU A 57 8.11 -1.83 -12.00
CA LEU A 57 8.44 -3.16 -12.54
C LEU A 57 9.96 -3.38 -12.53
N ASP A 58 10.75 -2.37 -12.92
CA ASP A 58 12.21 -2.45 -12.90
C ASP A 58 12.76 -2.68 -11.49
N ILE A 59 12.18 -2.01 -10.50
CA ILE A 59 12.66 -2.06 -9.12
C ILE A 59 12.21 -3.33 -8.42
N LEU A 60 10.95 -3.69 -8.56
CA LEU A 60 10.30 -4.72 -7.75
C LEU A 60 10.04 -6.02 -8.49
N GLY A 61 9.94 -5.97 -9.82
CA GLY A 61 9.51 -7.13 -10.60
C GLY A 61 8.01 -7.34 -10.53
N SER A 62 7.52 -8.29 -11.33
CA SER A 62 6.12 -8.67 -11.36
C SER A 62 5.91 -9.94 -10.52
N PRO A 63 4.84 -10.06 -9.75
CA PRO A 63 3.70 -9.15 -9.61
C PRO A 63 3.88 -8.10 -8.48
N ASP A 64 5.05 -7.96 -7.92
CA ASP A 64 5.28 -7.08 -6.77
C ASP A 64 5.04 -5.61 -7.10
N ASP A 65 5.24 -5.21 -8.37
CA ASP A 65 4.91 -3.86 -8.83
C ASP A 65 3.42 -3.55 -8.62
N LEU A 66 2.55 -4.53 -8.86
CA LEU A 66 1.11 -4.36 -8.66
C LEU A 66 0.75 -4.36 -7.16
N LYS A 67 1.44 -5.17 -6.38
CA LYS A 67 1.23 -5.22 -4.94
C LYS A 67 1.64 -3.90 -4.27
N PHE A 68 2.70 -3.29 -4.75
CA PHE A 68 3.13 -1.98 -4.25
C PHE A 68 2.06 -0.92 -4.50
N ARG A 69 1.47 -0.91 -5.70
CA ARG A 69 0.38 0.01 -6.03
C ARG A 69 -0.80 -0.17 -5.07
N SER A 70 -1.19 -1.41 -4.80
CA SER A 70 -2.28 -1.72 -3.87
C SER A 70 -1.95 -1.25 -2.46
N CYS A 71 -0.72 -1.46 -2.02
CA CYS A 71 -0.27 -1.01 -0.71
C CYS A 71 -0.33 0.53 -0.59
N LEU A 72 0.19 1.23 -1.59
CA LEU A 72 0.18 2.69 -1.61
C LEU A 72 -1.25 3.24 -1.56
N THR A 73 -2.16 2.61 -2.30
CA THR A 73 -3.57 3.00 -2.31
C THR A 73 -4.19 2.83 -0.93
N LEU A 74 -3.98 1.67 -0.32
CA LEU A 74 -4.53 1.38 1.01
C LEU A 74 -4.07 2.42 2.04
N PHE A 75 -2.77 2.67 2.10
CA PHE A 75 -2.22 3.55 3.12
C PHE A 75 -2.45 5.04 2.83
N ALA A 76 -2.59 5.41 1.57
CA ALA A 76 -3.03 6.77 1.24
C ALA A 76 -4.44 7.03 1.76
N GLU A 77 -5.32 6.04 1.67
CA GLU A 77 -6.68 6.15 2.21
C GLU A 77 -6.70 6.10 3.74
N ALA A 78 -5.80 5.33 4.34
CA ALA A 78 -5.75 5.18 5.80
C ALA A 78 -5.07 6.35 6.51
N ALA A 79 -4.20 7.08 5.82
CA ALA A 79 -3.38 8.11 6.44
C ALA A 79 -4.23 9.28 6.94
N SER A 80 -4.16 9.55 8.24
CA SER A 80 -4.79 10.74 8.83
C SER A 80 -3.82 11.92 8.88
N ASP A 81 -2.51 11.64 8.91
CA ASP A 81 -1.46 12.65 8.87
C ASP A 81 -1.23 13.06 7.42
N SER A 82 -1.19 14.37 7.16
CA SER A 82 -0.97 14.90 5.82
C SER A 82 0.38 14.51 5.25
N SER A 83 1.41 14.40 6.08
CA SER A 83 2.75 13.98 5.63
C SER A 83 2.73 12.55 5.09
N ASP A 84 2.07 11.64 5.78
CA ASP A 84 1.93 10.25 5.34
C ASP A 84 1.14 10.18 4.03
N ARG A 85 0.03 10.91 3.97
CA ARG A 85 -0.80 10.92 2.76
C ARG A 85 -0.01 11.42 1.56
N MET A 86 0.77 12.48 1.74
CA MET A 86 1.61 13.03 0.68
C MET A 86 2.65 12.03 0.22
N LEU A 87 3.28 11.32 1.15
CA LEU A 87 4.27 10.30 0.82
C LEU A 87 3.69 9.22 -0.08
N PHE A 88 2.56 8.64 0.31
CA PHE A 88 1.95 7.56 -0.45
C PHE A 88 1.42 8.04 -1.81
N LYS A 89 0.84 9.24 -1.85
CA LYS A 89 0.37 9.83 -3.10
C LYS A 89 1.52 10.21 -4.03
N GLU A 90 2.64 10.68 -3.48
CA GLU A 90 3.81 10.98 -4.28
C GLU A 90 4.35 9.73 -4.97
N ALA A 91 4.40 8.61 -4.25
CA ALA A 91 4.81 7.35 -4.84
C ALA A 91 3.85 6.89 -5.94
N LEU A 92 2.54 7.05 -5.72
CA LEU A 92 1.56 6.75 -6.77
C LEU A 92 1.76 7.63 -7.99
N ASN A 93 2.04 8.91 -7.79
CA ASN A 93 2.30 9.83 -8.90
C ASN A 93 3.55 9.42 -9.67
N GLN A 94 4.61 9.09 -8.96
CA GLN A 94 5.89 8.77 -9.59
C GLN A 94 5.83 7.48 -10.41
N PHE A 95 5.20 6.44 -9.90
CA PHE A 95 5.27 5.11 -10.50
C PHE A 95 4.01 4.68 -11.24
N TYR A 96 2.88 5.33 -11.01
CA TYR A 96 1.58 4.91 -11.56
C TYR A 96 0.76 6.07 -12.10
N ASN A 97 1.40 7.21 -12.39
CA ASN A 97 0.74 8.42 -12.92
C ASN A 97 -0.42 8.90 -12.03
N GLY A 98 -0.29 8.71 -10.73
CA GLY A 98 -1.31 9.11 -9.78
C GLY A 98 -2.55 8.23 -9.74
N THR A 99 -2.54 7.12 -10.48
CA THR A 99 -3.70 6.23 -10.56
C THR A 99 -3.64 5.20 -9.44
N PRO A 100 -4.59 5.22 -8.50
CA PRO A 100 -4.62 4.23 -7.42
C PRO A 100 -5.05 2.86 -7.93
N ASP A 101 -4.89 1.85 -7.08
CA ASP A 101 -5.37 0.51 -7.39
C ASP A 101 -6.89 0.47 -7.24
N ARG A 102 -7.58 0.25 -8.34
CA ARG A 102 -9.03 0.27 -8.39
C ARG A 102 -9.65 -0.81 -7.49
N ARG A 103 -9.07 -2.00 -7.50
CA ARG A 103 -9.60 -3.12 -6.70
C ARG A 103 -9.53 -2.82 -5.21
N THR A 104 -8.45 -2.21 -4.75
CA THR A 104 -8.31 -1.80 -3.36
C THR A 104 -9.40 -0.79 -2.97
N LEU A 105 -9.64 0.21 -3.81
CA LEU A 105 -10.68 1.20 -3.55
C LEU A 105 -12.06 0.56 -3.51
N GLU A 106 -12.36 -0.34 -4.43
CA GLU A 106 -13.64 -1.05 -4.44
C GLU A 106 -13.85 -1.83 -3.16
N LEU A 107 -12.83 -2.54 -2.69
CA LEU A 107 -12.92 -3.32 -1.45
C LEU A 107 -13.10 -2.42 -0.22
N LEU A 108 -12.40 -1.29 -0.18
CA LEU A 108 -12.52 -0.35 0.94
C LEU A 108 -13.90 0.30 1.01
N HIS A 109 -14.49 0.58 -0.14
CA HIS A 109 -15.79 1.24 -0.22
C HIS A 109 -16.95 0.27 -0.30
N SER A 110 -16.68 -1.03 -0.38
CA SER A 110 -17.70 -2.07 -0.36
C SER A 110 -18.04 -2.38 1.08
N LYS A 111 -19.15 -1.85 1.56
CA LYS A 111 -19.57 -2.07 2.93
C LYS A 111 -20.53 -3.24 2.99
N PRO A 112 -20.42 -4.10 4.00
CA PRO A 112 -21.41 -5.15 4.19
C PRO A 112 -22.76 -4.51 4.46
N LYS A 113 -23.80 -5.07 3.88
CA LYS A 113 -25.14 -4.62 4.13
C LYS A 113 -25.62 -5.17 5.45
N LEU A 114 -26.19 -4.31 6.22
CA LEU A 114 -26.72 -4.68 7.53
C LEU A 114 -28.18 -5.07 7.42
#